data_96daf1af1e591a9b98f479418aeb6b2f
#
_entry.id   96daf1af1e591a9b98f479418aeb6b2f
#
_cell.length_a   1.000
_cell.length_b   1.000
_cell.length_c   1.000
_cell.angle_alpha   90.00
_cell.angle_beta   90.00
_cell.angle_gamma   90.00
#
_symmetry.space_group_name_H-M   'P 1'
#
loop_
_entity.id
_entity.type
_entity.pdbx_description
1 polymer ?
#
loop_
_entity_poly.entity_id
_entity_poly.type
_entity_poly.pdbx_seq_one_letter_code
_entity_poly.pdbx_strand_id
1 'polypeptide(L)'
;MFARLIQLCSAALFLCALTASLPAPTLAANDGIVRVRSAYPMGETIERLKKDIADKGIKFFDEIDQSKLAADAGIKLRPSVLLVFGNPPLGTQFITANANAGLDWPVRLLVFENDKGEVWTAYTDFDWIARRHGIKNRNDQFKMASSVITSITSSVKAK
;
A
#
# COMPACT_ATOMS: atom_id res chain seq x y z
N MET A 1 18.95 -60.90 -63.15
CA MET A 1 19.91 -59.88 -63.39
C MET A 1 19.56 -58.70 -62.51
N PHE A 2 20.50 -58.28 -61.69
CA PHE A 2 20.33 -57.58 -60.42
C PHE A 2 20.00 -56.09 -60.59
N ALA A 3 18.89 -55.65 -59.96
CA ALA A 3 18.61 -54.25 -59.72
C ALA A 3 18.83 -53.95 -58.23
N ARG A 4 19.78 -53.06 -57.94
CA ARG A 4 20.07 -52.59 -56.58
C ARG A 4 19.11 -51.46 -56.19
N LEU A 5 18.38 -51.68 -55.11
CA LEU A 5 17.54 -50.72 -54.45
C LEU A 5 18.41 -49.82 -53.60
N ILE A 6 18.39 -48.52 -53.85
CA ILE A 6 19.06 -47.50 -53.03
C ILE A 6 18.02 -46.92 -52.08
N GLN A 7 18.14 -47.22 -50.79
CA GLN A 7 17.31 -46.60 -49.74
C GLN A 7 17.91 -45.21 -49.40
N LEU A 8 17.10 -44.20 -49.65
CA LEU A 8 17.35 -42.82 -49.19
C LEU A 8 16.75 -42.70 -47.79
N CYS A 9 17.62 -42.60 -46.76
CA CYS A 9 17.19 -42.22 -45.42
C CYS A 9 17.04 -40.69 -45.34
N SER A 10 15.79 -40.24 -45.28
CA SER A 10 15.48 -38.85 -44.95
C SER A 10 15.56 -38.66 -43.44
N ALA A 11 16.60 -37.99 -42.95
CA ALA A 11 16.68 -37.54 -41.59
C ALA A 11 15.86 -36.25 -41.43
N ALA A 12 14.68 -36.36 -40.83
CA ALA A 12 13.88 -35.18 -40.44
C ALA A 12 14.51 -34.58 -39.15
N LEU A 13 15.16 -33.41 -39.26
CA LEU A 13 15.57 -32.62 -38.13
C LEU A 13 14.29 -31.96 -37.51
N PHE A 14 13.88 -32.46 -36.36
CA PHE A 14 12.90 -31.76 -35.51
C PHE A 14 13.59 -30.61 -34.80
N LEU A 15 13.46 -29.38 -35.32
CA LEU A 15 13.87 -28.17 -34.67
C LEU A 15 12.82 -27.79 -33.59
N CYS A 16 13.07 -28.22 -32.36
CA CYS A 16 12.24 -27.87 -31.21
C CYS A 16 12.51 -26.39 -30.86
N ALA A 17 11.67 -25.49 -31.36
CA ALA A 17 11.70 -24.08 -31.00
C ALA A 17 11.24 -23.93 -29.54
N LEU A 18 12.18 -23.75 -28.61
CA LEU A 18 11.95 -23.41 -27.23
C LEU A 18 11.45 -21.95 -27.19
N THR A 19 10.14 -21.73 -27.25
CA THR A 19 9.55 -20.41 -27.01
C THR A 19 9.67 -20.10 -25.53
N ALA A 20 10.71 -19.33 -25.16
CA ALA A 20 10.82 -18.75 -23.83
C ALA A 20 9.65 -17.77 -23.63
N SER A 21 8.63 -18.21 -22.89
CA SER A 21 7.52 -17.37 -22.47
C SER A 21 8.08 -16.38 -21.44
N LEU A 22 8.34 -15.14 -21.86
CA LEU A 22 8.66 -14.06 -20.93
C LEU A 22 7.45 -13.84 -20.02
N PRO A 23 7.63 -13.82 -18.69
CA PRO A 23 6.51 -13.50 -17.81
C PRO A 23 6.03 -12.08 -18.15
N ALA A 24 4.74 -11.97 -18.49
CA ALA A 24 4.11 -10.68 -18.68
C ALA A 24 4.29 -9.84 -17.41
N PRO A 25 4.60 -8.53 -17.51
CA PRO A 25 4.67 -7.67 -16.34
C PRO A 25 3.31 -7.75 -15.64
N THR A 26 3.28 -8.32 -14.46
CA THR A 26 2.12 -8.26 -13.57
C THR A 26 1.95 -6.78 -13.24
N LEU A 27 0.95 -6.13 -13.83
CA LEU A 27 0.48 -4.85 -13.36
C LEU A 27 0.18 -5.06 -11.88
N ALA A 28 0.95 -4.43 -10.99
CA ALA A 28 0.67 -4.44 -9.56
C ALA A 28 -0.79 -4.02 -9.42
N ALA A 29 -1.64 -4.93 -8.93
CA ALA A 29 -3.03 -4.62 -8.68
C ALA A 29 -3.04 -3.37 -7.81
N ASN A 30 -3.78 -2.33 -8.22
CA ASN A 30 -3.95 -1.14 -7.41
C ASN A 30 -4.79 -1.55 -6.20
N ASP A 31 -4.09 -1.98 -5.13
CA ASP A 31 -4.67 -2.47 -3.88
C ASP A 31 -5.25 -1.33 -3.03
N GLY A 32 -5.19 -0.10 -3.54
CA GLY A 32 -5.64 1.09 -2.83
C GLY A 32 -4.76 1.48 -1.65
N ILE A 33 -3.53 0.94 -1.54
CA ILE A 33 -2.61 1.25 -0.46
C ILE A 33 -1.43 2.05 -0.99
N VAL A 34 -1.22 3.23 -0.42
CA VAL A 34 -0.02 4.05 -0.64
C VAL A 34 1.02 3.70 0.41
N ARG A 35 2.24 3.41 -0.02
CA ARG A 35 3.37 3.07 0.85
C ARG A 35 4.49 4.09 0.67
N VAL A 36 5.06 4.55 1.79
CA VAL A 36 6.19 5.49 1.80
C VAL A 36 7.27 4.94 2.72
N ARG A 37 8.48 4.74 2.19
CA ARG A 37 9.62 4.30 2.99
C ARG A 37 10.10 5.46 3.86
N SER A 38 10.30 5.20 5.16
CA SER A 38 10.88 6.16 6.08
C SER A 38 12.41 6.17 5.98
N ALA A 39 13.00 7.36 6.18
CA ALA A 39 14.44 7.53 6.35
C ALA A 39 14.89 7.30 7.80
N TYR A 40 13.95 7.11 8.74
CA TYR A 40 14.19 7.11 10.17
C TYR A 40 13.82 5.76 10.81
N PRO A 41 14.42 5.42 11.97
CA PRO A 41 13.98 4.29 12.79
C PRO A 41 12.52 4.43 13.22
N MET A 42 11.91 3.32 13.63
CA MET A 42 10.48 3.21 13.96
C MET A 42 9.99 4.32 14.92
N GLY A 43 10.64 4.45 16.09
CA GLY A 43 10.24 5.44 17.10
C GLY A 43 10.34 6.88 16.60
N GLU A 44 11.43 7.23 15.93
CA GLU A 44 11.61 8.58 15.36
C GLU A 44 10.59 8.85 14.23
N THR A 45 10.28 7.86 13.41
CA THR A 45 9.25 7.97 12.39
C THR A 45 7.89 8.33 13.02
N ILE A 46 7.49 7.61 14.06
CA ILE A 46 6.22 7.85 14.77
C ILE A 46 6.18 9.26 15.36
N GLU A 47 7.22 9.67 16.06
CA GLU A 47 7.28 11.00 16.71
C GLU A 47 7.24 12.15 15.68
N ARG A 48 7.93 12.01 14.54
CA ARG A 48 7.89 12.99 13.46
C ARG A 48 6.50 13.10 12.84
N LEU A 49 5.84 11.97 12.59
CA LEU A 49 4.47 11.94 12.07
C LEU A 49 3.48 12.57 13.05
N LYS A 50 3.55 12.24 14.34
CA LYS A 50 2.70 12.83 15.39
C LYS A 50 2.89 14.33 15.49
N LYS A 51 4.16 14.78 15.44
CA LYS A 51 4.46 16.21 15.44
C LYS A 51 3.86 16.92 14.22
N ASP A 52 4.02 16.37 13.03
CA ASP A 52 3.50 16.98 11.79
C ASP A 52 1.97 17.00 11.75
N ILE A 53 1.31 15.96 12.29
CA ILE A 53 -0.13 15.90 12.49
C ILE A 53 -0.58 17.04 13.41
N ALA A 54 0.12 17.25 14.55
CA ALA A 54 -0.20 18.29 15.51
C ALA A 54 0.05 19.71 14.92
N ASP A 55 1.17 19.92 14.23
CA ASP A 55 1.53 21.19 13.59
C ASP A 55 0.47 21.63 12.55
N LYS A 56 -0.22 20.66 11.93
CA LYS A 56 -1.32 20.89 10.98
C LYS A 56 -2.69 21.09 11.67
N GLY A 57 -2.74 21.07 13.00
CA GLY A 57 -4.00 21.18 13.74
C GLY A 57 -4.95 20.02 13.55
N ILE A 58 -4.44 18.85 13.15
CA ILE A 58 -5.24 17.64 12.94
C ILE A 58 -5.39 16.92 14.29
N LYS A 59 -6.61 16.46 14.57
CA LYS A 59 -6.90 15.74 15.81
C LYS A 59 -6.29 14.35 15.78
N PHE A 60 -5.39 14.07 16.71
CA PHE A 60 -4.90 12.73 17.00
C PHE A 60 -5.88 12.02 17.93
N PHE A 61 -6.26 10.80 17.60
CA PHE A 61 -7.24 10.02 18.35
C PHE A 61 -6.58 8.91 19.15
N ASP A 62 -5.71 8.10 18.51
CA ASP A 62 -5.14 6.92 19.15
C ASP A 62 -3.84 6.47 18.48
N GLU A 63 -3.05 5.71 19.25
CA GLU A 63 -1.86 4.98 18.80
C GLU A 63 -1.97 3.53 19.27
N ILE A 64 -2.10 2.60 18.33
CA ILE A 64 -2.31 1.20 18.60
C ILE A 64 -1.03 0.43 18.28
N ASP A 65 -0.29 0.00 19.30
CA ASP A 65 0.87 -0.88 19.16
C ASP A 65 0.41 -2.32 18.90
N GLN A 66 0.32 -2.67 17.62
CA GLN A 66 -0.09 -3.99 17.17
C GLN A 66 0.94 -5.07 17.53
N SER A 67 2.22 -4.72 17.58
CA SER A 67 3.28 -5.66 17.98
C SER A 67 3.19 -6.01 19.46
N LYS A 68 2.84 -5.04 20.31
CA LYS A 68 2.57 -5.31 21.73
C LYS A 68 1.33 -6.18 21.91
N LEU A 69 0.24 -5.88 21.21
CA LEU A 69 -0.98 -6.70 21.26
C LEU A 69 -0.71 -8.15 20.83
N ALA A 70 0.11 -8.34 19.79
CA ALA A 70 0.52 -9.65 19.34
C ALA A 70 1.35 -10.38 20.42
N ALA A 71 2.31 -9.68 21.05
CA ALA A 71 3.15 -10.25 22.12
C ALA A 71 2.30 -10.67 23.32
N ASP A 72 1.33 -9.86 23.73
CA ASP A 72 0.40 -10.16 24.82
C ASP A 72 -0.45 -11.43 24.53
N ALA A 73 -0.66 -11.74 23.23
CA ALA A 73 -1.31 -12.97 22.76
C ALA A 73 -0.33 -14.12 22.46
N GLY A 74 0.95 -14.00 22.79
CA GLY A 74 1.98 -15.00 22.51
C GLY A 74 2.37 -15.13 21.04
N ILE A 75 2.03 -14.16 20.21
CA ILE A 75 2.31 -14.14 18.78
C ILE A 75 3.50 -13.22 18.49
N LYS A 76 4.47 -13.70 17.72
CA LYS A 76 5.62 -12.88 17.29
C LYS A 76 5.22 -12.05 16.08
N LEU A 77 5.18 -10.73 16.25
CA LEU A 77 4.98 -9.75 15.17
C LEU A 77 6.17 -8.79 15.14
N ARG A 78 6.60 -8.39 13.94
CA ARG A 78 7.56 -7.29 13.77
C ARG A 78 6.96 -5.98 14.27
N PRO A 79 7.77 -4.95 14.58
CA PRO A 79 7.27 -3.64 14.95
C PRO A 79 6.18 -3.15 13.99
N SER A 80 5.02 -2.84 14.55
CA SER A 80 3.83 -2.41 13.81
C SER A 80 2.96 -1.55 14.72
N VAL A 81 2.74 -0.29 14.32
CA VAL A 81 1.94 0.69 15.06
C VAL A 81 0.95 1.35 14.13
N LEU A 82 -0.30 1.44 14.54
CA LEU A 82 -1.35 2.12 13.80
C LEU A 82 -1.65 3.48 14.45
N LEU A 83 -1.42 4.57 13.72
CA LEU A 83 -1.78 5.92 14.13
C LEU A 83 -3.17 6.25 13.61
N VAL A 84 -4.04 6.72 14.49
CA VAL A 84 -5.43 7.08 14.17
C VAL A 84 -5.63 8.57 14.39
N PHE A 85 -5.95 9.31 13.33
CA PHE A 85 -6.12 10.76 13.37
C PHE A 85 -7.08 11.24 12.30
N GLY A 86 -7.47 12.53 12.36
CA GLY A 86 -8.35 13.10 11.34
C GLY A 86 -8.77 14.52 11.60
N ASN A 87 -9.29 15.16 10.57
CA ASN A 87 -9.93 16.45 10.64
C ASN A 87 -11.46 16.25 10.58
N PRO A 88 -12.22 16.40 11.70
CA PRO A 88 -13.64 16.14 11.72
C PRO A 88 -14.45 16.96 10.69
N PRO A 89 -14.22 18.29 10.51
CA PRO A 89 -14.89 19.07 9.47
C PRO A 89 -14.72 18.54 8.05
N LEU A 90 -13.55 17.92 7.75
CA LEU A 90 -13.29 17.32 6.44
C LEU A 90 -13.85 15.90 6.34
N GLY A 91 -13.55 15.05 7.32
CA GLY A 91 -13.89 13.63 7.27
C GLY A 91 -15.38 13.35 7.35
N THR A 92 -16.14 14.14 8.11
CA THR A 92 -17.60 13.99 8.20
C THR A 92 -18.30 14.28 6.88
N GLN A 93 -17.70 15.04 5.97
CA GLN A 93 -18.26 15.27 4.64
C GLN A 93 -18.31 13.99 3.78
N PHE A 94 -17.37 13.06 4.00
CA PHE A 94 -17.41 11.76 3.32
C PHE A 94 -18.57 10.90 3.86
N ILE A 95 -18.76 10.90 5.18
CA ILE A 95 -19.83 10.16 5.86
C ILE A 95 -21.20 10.71 5.48
N THR A 96 -21.35 12.04 5.33
CA THR A 96 -22.61 12.65 4.87
C THR A 96 -22.93 12.32 3.41
N ALA A 97 -21.93 12.01 2.60
CA ALA A 97 -22.14 11.57 1.22
C ALA A 97 -22.49 10.08 1.12
N ASN A 98 -21.87 9.24 1.96
CA ASN A 98 -22.17 7.82 2.12
C ASN A 98 -21.79 7.39 3.55
N ALA A 99 -22.76 6.94 4.34
CA ALA A 99 -22.55 6.52 5.73
C ALA A 99 -21.46 5.45 5.88
N ASN A 100 -21.31 4.54 4.90
CA ASN A 100 -20.30 3.48 4.93
C ASN A 100 -18.85 4.03 4.81
N ALA A 101 -18.67 5.28 4.37
CA ALA A 101 -17.36 5.91 4.38
C ALA A 101 -16.79 6.09 5.81
N GLY A 102 -17.64 5.98 6.83
CA GLY A 102 -17.22 5.92 8.23
C GLY A 102 -16.31 4.72 8.56
N LEU A 103 -16.28 3.68 7.72
CA LEU A 103 -15.33 2.57 7.86
C LEU A 103 -13.88 2.97 7.53
N ASP A 104 -13.70 4.02 6.72
CA ASP A 104 -12.40 4.52 6.28
C ASP A 104 -12.02 5.86 6.93
N TRP A 105 -12.83 6.36 7.88
CA TRP A 105 -12.55 7.53 8.70
C TRP A 105 -12.82 7.23 10.18
N PRO A 106 -11.94 7.60 11.12
CA PRO A 106 -10.71 8.39 10.98
C PRO A 106 -9.63 7.75 10.11
N VAL A 107 -8.67 8.59 9.68
CA VAL A 107 -7.50 8.12 8.92
C VAL A 107 -6.70 7.14 9.76
N ARG A 108 -6.28 6.06 9.15
CA ARG A 108 -5.39 5.05 9.73
C ARG A 108 -4.09 5.04 8.96
N LEU A 109 -3.00 5.41 9.62
CA LEU A 109 -1.66 5.39 9.08
C LEU A 109 -0.86 4.32 9.81
N LEU A 110 -0.56 3.25 9.11
CA LEU A 110 0.28 2.17 9.61
C LEU A 110 1.76 2.57 9.51
N VAL A 111 2.52 2.38 10.57
CA VAL A 111 3.99 2.44 10.59
C VAL A 111 4.49 1.04 10.93
N PHE A 112 5.31 0.43 10.07
CA PHE A 112 5.72 -0.95 10.26
C PHE A 112 7.14 -1.21 9.74
N GLU A 113 7.77 -2.26 10.26
CA GLU A 113 9.05 -2.77 9.80
C GLU A 113 8.85 -3.99 8.89
N ASN A 114 9.44 -3.95 7.69
CA ASN A 114 9.40 -5.08 6.75
C ASN A 114 10.44 -6.16 7.09
N ASP A 115 10.48 -7.24 6.29
CA ASP A 115 11.41 -8.36 6.50
C ASP A 115 12.89 -7.99 6.36
N LYS A 116 13.20 -6.83 5.77
CA LYS A 116 14.56 -6.31 5.62
C LYS A 116 14.96 -5.35 6.75
N GLY A 117 14.10 -5.13 7.75
CA GLY A 117 14.31 -4.15 8.80
C GLY A 117 14.12 -2.70 8.34
N GLU A 118 13.47 -2.48 7.20
CA GLU A 118 13.17 -1.14 6.72
C GLU A 118 11.83 -0.66 7.28
N VAL A 119 11.78 0.60 7.70
CA VAL A 119 10.56 1.22 8.22
C VAL A 119 9.75 1.83 7.08
N TRP A 120 8.47 1.53 7.06
CA TRP A 120 7.51 1.98 6.06
C TRP A 120 6.28 2.59 6.73
N THR A 121 5.67 3.54 6.03
CA THR A 121 4.31 3.99 6.32
C THR A 121 3.36 3.51 5.24
N ALA A 122 2.12 3.19 5.62
CA ALA A 122 1.09 2.78 4.66
C ALA A 122 -0.28 3.33 5.06
N TYR A 123 -1.06 3.78 4.08
CA TYR A 123 -2.42 4.26 4.27
C TYR A 123 -3.29 3.95 3.05
N THR A 124 -4.61 4.00 3.24
CA THR A 124 -5.54 3.80 2.13
C THR A 124 -5.62 5.07 1.27
N ASP A 125 -5.43 4.92 -0.03
CA ASP A 125 -5.56 5.99 -1.03
C ASP A 125 -6.96 6.62 -1.01
N PHE A 126 -7.04 7.94 -0.96
CA PHE A 126 -8.33 8.63 -0.87
C PHE A 126 -9.15 8.54 -2.15
N ASP A 127 -8.54 8.47 -3.33
CA ASP A 127 -9.27 8.25 -4.58
C ASP A 127 -9.85 6.82 -4.62
N TRP A 128 -9.12 5.86 -4.03
CA TRP A 128 -9.62 4.50 -3.87
C TRP A 128 -10.83 4.47 -2.90
N ILE A 129 -10.77 5.20 -1.78
CA ILE A 129 -11.89 5.34 -0.84
C ILE A 129 -13.11 5.95 -1.54
N ALA A 130 -12.90 7.01 -2.34
CA ALA A 130 -13.98 7.64 -3.11
C ALA A 130 -14.66 6.62 -4.05
N ARG A 131 -13.88 5.83 -4.78
CA ARG A 131 -14.41 4.78 -5.68
C ARG A 131 -15.11 3.67 -4.90
N ARG A 132 -14.52 3.17 -3.80
CA ARG A 132 -15.09 2.13 -2.94
C ARG A 132 -16.49 2.47 -2.46
N HIS A 133 -16.70 3.72 -2.06
CA HIS A 133 -17.97 4.20 -1.52
C HIS A 133 -18.87 4.91 -2.55
N GLY A 134 -18.45 4.95 -3.83
CA GLY A 134 -19.22 5.57 -4.92
C GLY A 134 -19.47 7.07 -4.74
N ILE A 135 -18.58 7.79 -4.00
CA ILE A 135 -18.72 9.21 -3.71
C ILE A 135 -18.18 10.03 -4.87
N LYS A 136 -19.06 10.74 -5.58
CA LYS A 136 -18.72 11.53 -6.78
C LYS A 136 -18.85 13.04 -6.58
N ASN A 137 -19.39 13.48 -5.45
CA ASN A 137 -19.74 14.89 -5.17
C ASN A 137 -18.89 15.51 -4.06
N ARG A 138 -17.69 14.98 -3.79
CA ARG A 138 -16.73 15.46 -2.78
C ARG A 138 -15.29 15.48 -3.31
N ASN A 139 -15.10 15.72 -4.61
CA ASN A 139 -13.79 15.64 -5.27
C ASN A 139 -12.74 16.56 -4.64
N ASP A 140 -13.11 17.80 -4.28
CA ASP A 140 -12.18 18.75 -3.69
C ASP A 140 -11.78 18.35 -2.27
N GLN A 141 -12.71 17.77 -1.51
CA GLN A 141 -12.43 17.24 -0.16
C GLN A 141 -11.51 16.04 -0.22
N PHE A 142 -11.69 15.13 -1.18
CA PHE A 142 -10.79 14.00 -1.39
C PHE A 142 -9.39 14.45 -1.83
N LYS A 143 -9.28 15.43 -2.75
CA LYS A 143 -7.99 16.05 -3.13
C LYS A 143 -7.30 16.69 -1.94
N MET A 144 -8.05 17.42 -1.10
CA MET A 144 -7.50 18.03 0.11
C MET A 144 -6.97 16.96 1.08
N ALA A 145 -7.74 15.90 1.34
CA ALA A 145 -7.33 14.80 2.19
C ALA A 145 -6.07 14.09 1.66
N SER A 146 -6.02 13.83 0.35
CA SER A 146 -4.82 13.26 -0.33
C SER A 146 -3.60 14.16 -0.17
N SER A 147 -3.75 15.47 -0.33
CA SER A 147 -2.64 16.43 -0.17
C SER A 147 -2.12 16.45 1.27
N VAL A 148 -3.01 16.42 2.24
CA VAL A 148 -2.65 16.44 3.67
C VAL A 148 -1.89 15.18 4.06
N ILE A 149 -2.39 13.98 3.73
CA ILE A 149 -1.70 12.73 4.08
C ILE A 149 -0.36 12.59 3.36
N THR A 150 -0.28 13.03 2.11
CA THR A 150 0.98 13.07 1.35
C THR A 150 2.00 13.99 2.02
N SER A 151 1.56 15.17 2.48
CA SER A 151 2.42 16.10 3.23
C SER A 151 2.93 15.46 4.52
N ILE A 152 2.05 14.83 5.31
CA ILE A 152 2.42 14.15 6.56
C ILE A 152 3.47 13.06 6.29
N THR A 153 3.22 12.16 5.35
CA THR A 153 4.15 11.05 5.06
C THR A 153 5.44 11.49 4.39
N SER A 154 5.43 12.64 3.70
CA SER A 154 6.65 13.23 3.13
C SER A 154 7.63 13.73 4.19
N SER A 155 7.18 14.05 5.41
CA SER A 155 8.04 14.49 6.52
C SER A 155 9.05 13.42 6.96
N VAL A 156 8.76 12.15 6.67
CA VAL A 156 9.62 11.00 7.02
C VAL A 156 10.19 10.27 5.80
N LYS A 157 9.86 10.70 4.58
CA LYS A 157 10.23 10.01 3.34
C LYS A 157 11.75 9.92 3.17
N ALA A 158 12.23 8.72 2.81
CA ALA A 158 13.59 8.53 2.34
C ALA A 158 13.83 9.27 1.00
N LYS A 159 14.99 9.91 0.89
CA LYS A 159 15.41 10.62 -0.33
C LYS A 159 15.84 9.63 -1.41
#